data_094de658bfe13fff20f298b837f3015a
#
_entry.id   094de658bfe13fff20f298b837f3015a
#
_cell.length_a   1.000
_cell.length_b   1.000
_cell.length_c   1.000
_cell.angle_alpha   90.00
_cell.angle_beta   90.00
_cell.angle_gamma   90.00
#
_symmetry.space_group_name_H-M   'P 1'
#
loop_
_entity.id
_entity.type
_entity.pdbx_description
1 polymer ?
#
loop_
_entity_poly.entity_id
_entity_poly.type
_entity_poly.pdbx_seq_one_letter_code
_entity_poly.pdbx_strand_id
1 'polypeptide(L)'
;MKKKYWIVLFFSFICLSPRTASADGLASRLSGRILINVQGKGEAWYVNPADLKRYYLGRPADAFKVMRELGVGVAEKDFQQIAQEGMDVAGNQDLAKSLAGKIILQVERKGEAWYVNPVDLKKYYLGRPNDAYGVMRRLGLGVRLKDLAFIHKQANSEAINQFSSYEHRSVATKAGTFKADIVTIDLANPDLEIVTATADSFNCKTGCKAKPLLGYVEEYPNAFAAVNGTYFDTSAEKKNYYFFPIYNTREQLLINEDQLKWWTTGPLMAFDQNNKFYYFKDSRDFKSVQAFEAAHGVKLQAAIGNKPRIIEDKMNVLIDWEVDAKQKNGRSTKGALAYKDEKLYIVNVYKATVPDLAIVLQALGMECAINLDGGYSTALFYNDEMMAGPGRDIPNAILFTTKNK
;
A
#
# COMPACT_ATOMS: atom_id res chain seq x y z
N MET A 1 -40.36 24.68 55.87
CA MET A 1 -39.13 24.69 55.11
C MET A 1 -39.01 23.36 54.40
N LYS A 2 -39.32 23.29 53.08
CA LYS A 2 -39.19 22.08 52.22
C LYS A 2 -37.88 22.10 51.44
N LYS A 3 -36.95 21.19 51.75
CA LYS A 3 -35.70 21.02 51.00
C LYS A 3 -35.99 20.27 49.69
N LYS A 4 -35.74 20.91 48.55
CA LYS A 4 -35.73 20.30 47.21
C LYS A 4 -34.37 19.67 46.98
N TYR A 5 -34.33 18.36 46.78
CA TYR A 5 -33.14 17.64 46.28
C TYR A 5 -33.18 17.64 44.76
N TRP A 6 -32.13 18.18 44.14
CA TRP A 6 -31.88 18.09 42.71
C TRP A 6 -31.04 16.82 42.45
N ILE A 7 -31.64 15.87 41.75
CA ILE A 7 -30.93 14.69 41.25
C ILE A 7 -30.27 15.11 39.92
N VAL A 8 -28.94 15.20 39.89
CA VAL A 8 -28.17 15.38 38.68
C VAL A 8 -27.91 14.00 38.08
N LEU A 9 -28.61 13.68 37.01
CA LEU A 9 -28.33 12.49 36.19
C LEU A 9 -27.11 12.75 35.33
N PHE A 10 -25.99 12.13 35.67
CA PHE A 10 -24.81 12.04 34.82
C PHE A 10 -25.08 11.07 33.66
N PHE A 11 -25.36 11.59 32.47
CA PHE A 11 -25.34 10.82 31.24
C PHE A 11 -23.86 10.60 30.86
N SER A 12 -23.32 9.43 31.16
CA SER A 12 -22.02 8.99 30.58
C SER A 12 -22.23 8.73 29.10
N PHE A 13 -21.78 9.68 28.28
CA PHE A 13 -21.63 9.47 26.86
C PHE A 13 -20.45 8.49 26.63
N ILE A 14 -20.77 7.23 26.42
CA ILE A 14 -19.80 6.24 25.94
C ILE A 14 -19.53 6.62 24.48
N CYS A 15 -18.44 7.35 24.23
CA CYS A 15 -17.88 7.56 22.90
C CYS A 15 -17.43 6.20 22.38
N LEU A 16 -18.27 5.54 21.59
CA LEU A 16 -17.86 4.43 20.74
C LEU A 16 -16.96 5.01 19.63
N SER A 17 -15.66 5.05 19.89
CA SER A 17 -14.67 5.30 18.85
C SER A 17 -14.84 4.21 17.77
N PRO A 18 -14.92 4.56 16.47
CA PRO A 18 -14.89 3.55 15.42
C PRO A 18 -13.56 2.80 15.55
N ARG A 19 -13.63 1.50 15.84
CA ARG A 19 -12.47 0.62 15.79
C ARG A 19 -11.96 0.63 14.36
N THR A 20 -10.87 1.32 14.11
CA THR A 20 -10.03 1.05 12.93
C THR A 20 -9.71 -0.44 12.99
N ALA A 21 -10.14 -1.19 11.97
CA ALA A 21 -9.76 -2.59 11.85
C ALA A 21 -8.23 -2.62 11.71
N SER A 22 -7.54 -3.01 12.78
CA SER A 22 -6.11 -3.24 12.75
C SER A 22 -5.82 -4.38 11.76
N ALA A 23 -4.73 -4.27 10.99
CA ALA A 23 -4.27 -5.32 10.08
C ALA A 23 -4.20 -6.68 10.79
N ASP A 24 -3.71 -6.71 12.02
CA ASP A 24 -3.66 -7.92 12.87
C ASP A 24 -5.06 -8.50 13.14
N GLY A 25 -6.10 -7.68 13.25
CA GLY A 25 -7.46 -8.14 13.47
C GLY A 25 -8.07 -8.86 12.26
N LEU A 26 -7.74 -8.46 11.04
CA LEU A 26 -8.24 -9.13 9.83
C LEU A 26 -7.51 -10.46 9.59
N ALA A 27 -6.17 -10.45 9.67
CA ALA A 27 -5.36 -11.66 9.52
C ALA A 27 -5.75 -12.74 10.54
N SER A 28 -5.99 -12.37 11.81
CA SER A 28 -6.44 -13.30 12.85
C SER A 28 -7.81 -13.91 12.53
N ARG A 29 -8.77 -13.12 12.02
CA ARG A 29 -10.12 -13.63 11.65
C ARG A 29 -10.08 -14.57 10.44
N LEU A 30 -9.11 -14.37 9.56
CA LEU A 30 -8.90 -15.18 8.35
C LEU A 30 -7.81 -16.24 8.52
N SER A 31 -7.33 -16.41 9.75
CA SER A 31 -6.31 -17.41 10.10
C SER A 31 -6.72 -18.81 9.60
N GLY A 32 -5.81 -19.47 8.94
CA GLY A 32 -6.01 -20.82 8.39
C GLY A 32 -6.91 -20.88 7.14
N ARG A 33 -7.45 -19.76 6.64
CA ARG A 33 -8.35 -19.75 5.48
C ARG A 33 -7.58 -19.72 4.15
N ILE A 34 -8.22 -20.32 3.15
CA ILE A 34 -7.86 -20.12 1.74
C ILE A 34 -8.65 -18.92 1.23
N LEU A 35 -7.99 -17.97 0.62
CA LEU A 35 -8.56 -16.72 0.11
C LEU A 35 -8.42 -16.67 -1.41
N ILE A 36 -9.42 -16.13 -2.10
CA ILE A 36 -9.40 -15.90 -3.55
C ILE A 36 -9.57 -14.40 -3.81
N ASN A 37 -8.61 -13.79 -4.47
CA ASN A 37 -8.72 -12.39 -4.90
C ASN A 37 -9.76 -12.29 -6.03
N VAL A 38 -10.94 -11.74 -5.72
CA VAL A 38 -12.05 -11.65 -6.68
C VAL A 38 -11.97 -10.43 -7.61
N GLN A 39 -11.03 -9.51 -7.37
CA GLN A 39 -10.81 -8.31 -8.18
C GLN A 39 -9.59 -8.43 -9.10
N GLY A 40 -8.75 -9.44 -8.89
CA GLY A 40 -7.60 -9.76 -9.74
C GLY A 40 -7.92 -10.88 -10.74
N LYS A 41 -6.94 -11.75 -10.99
CA LYS A 41 -7.06 -12.92 -11.88
C LYS A 41 -7.54 -14.18 -11.15
N GLY A 42 -8.10 -14.03 -9.94
CA GLY A 42 -8.51 -15.17 -9.12
C GLY A 42 -7.36 -15.82 -8.36
N GLU A 43 -6.33 -15.05 -8.01
CA GLU A 43 -5.18 -15.55 -7.26
C GLU A 43 -5.58 -16.13 -5.93
N ALA A 44 -5.08 -17.35 -5.65
CA ALA A 44 -5.32 -18.05 -4.40
C ALA A 44 -4.22 -17.78 -3.37
N TRP A 45 -4.61 -17.57 -2.12
CA TRP A 45 -3.74 -17.29 -0.99
C TRP A 45 -4.13 -18.16 0.21
N TYR A 46 -3.16 -18.52 1.03
CA TYR A 46 -3.38 -19.20 2.31
C TYR A 46 -2.89 -18.34 3.45
N VAL A 47 -3.69 -18.14 4.48
CA VAL A 47 -3.29 -17.41 5.70
C VAL A 47 -2.80 -18.42 6.73
N ASN A 48 -1.50 -18.44 6.95
CA ASN A 48 -0.90 -19.41 7.89
C ASN A 48 -1.24 -19.05 9.34
N PRO A 49 -1.81 -19.97 10.14
CA PRO A 49 -2.16 -19.71 11.53
C PRO A 49 -0.98 -19.37 12.46
N ALA A 50 0.24 -19.80 12.10
CA ALA A 50 1.40 -19.61 12.95
C ALA A 50 1.96 -18.19 12.94
N ASP A 51 1.89 -17.50 11.80
CA ASP A 51 2.49 -16.17 11.61
C ASP A 51 1.53 -15.13 11.06
N LEU A 52 0.28 -15.53 10.77
CA LEU A 52 -0.80 -14.70 10.22
C LEU A 52 -0.46 -14.03 8.88
N LYS A 53 0.54 -14.55 8.16
CA LYS A 53 0.91 -14.10 6.83
C LYS A 53 0.15 -14.86 5.75
N ARG A 54 -0.04 -14.20 4.60
CA ARG A 54 -0.59 -14.84 3.41
C ARG A 54 0.50 -15.41 2.52
N TYR A 55 0.29 -16.61 2.04
CA TYR A 55 1.17 -17.38 1.18
C TYR A 55 0.51 -17.62 -0.15
N TYR A 56 1.22 -17.36 -1.24
CA TYR A 56 0.69 -17.50 -2.60
C TYR A 56 0.50 -18.97 -2.99
N LEU A 57 -0.68 -19.30 -3.52
CA LEU A 57 -1.03 -20.66 -3.97
C LEU A 57 -1.36 -20.71 -5.47
N GLY A 58 -1.17 -19.60 -6.20
CA GLY A 58 -1.70 -19.43 -7.55
C GLY A 58 -1.05 -20.33 -8.63
N ARG A 59 0.18 -20.80 -8.42
CA ARG A 59 0.84 -21.77 -9.29
C ARG A 59 1.06 -23.09 -8.54
N PRO A 60 0.99 -24.26 -9.22
CA PRO A 60 1.21 -25.56 -8.56
C PRO A 60 2.53 -25.66 -7.79
N ALA A 61 3.62 -25.08 -8.33
CA ALA A 61 4.92 -25.07 -7.67
C ALA A 61 4.92 -24.25 -6.37
N ASP A 62 4.24 -23.11 -6.35
CA ASP A 62 4.11 -22.25 -5.16
C ASP A 62 3.28 -22.97 -4.08
N ALA A 63 2.14 -23.54 -4.46
CA ALA A 63 1.31 -24.31 -3.55
C ALA A 63 2.07 -25.50 -2.94
N PHE A 64 2.85 -26.21 -3.77
CA PHE A 64 3.66 -27.34 -3.31
C PHE A 64 4.77 -26.90 -2.35
N LYS A 65 5.41 -25.75 -2.62
CA LYS A 65 6.40 -25.15 -1.72
C LYS A 65 5.77 -24.81 -0.35
N VAL A 66 4.62 -24.16 -0.35
CA VAL A 66 3.87 -23.83 0.87
C VAL A 66 3.52 -25.10 1.67
N MET A 67 3.04 -26.15 1.01
CA MET A 67 2.72 -27.44 1.66
C MET A 67 3.96 -28.05 2.35
N ARG A 68 5.12 -28.00 1.71
CA ARG A 68 6.38 -28.53 2.27
C ARG A 68 6.93 -27.71 3.41
N GLU A 69 6.86 -26.38 3.31
CA GLU A 69 7.44 -25.47 4.29
C GLU A 69 6.58 -25.32 5.54
N LEU A 70 5.26 -25.33 5.38
CA LEU A 70 4.30 -25.07 6.46
C LEU A 70 3.60 -26.33 6.95
N GLY A 71 3.79 -27.46 6.27
CA GLY A 71 3.14 -28.73 6.63
C GLY A 71 3.60 -29.25 7.98
N VAL A 72 2.65 -29.53 8.84
CA VAL A 72 2.90 -30.14 10.17
C VAL A 72 2.81 -31.66 10.05
N GLY A 73 3.86 -32.35 10.42
CA GLY A 73 3.86 -33.82 10.45
C GLY A 73 2.89 -34.36 11.49
N VAL A 74 2.03 -35.31 11.07
CA VAL A 74 1.05 -35.98 11.95
C VAL A 74 1.24 -37.49 11.84
N ALA A 75 1.35 -38.18 13.00
CA ALA A 75 1.45 -39.63 13.08
C ALA A 75 0.13 -40.28 12.60
N GLU A 76 0.21 -41.48 12.02
CA GLU A 76 -0.94 -42.19 11.46
C GLU A 76 -2.08 -42.38 12.48
N LYS A 77 -1.73 -42.67 13.73
CA LYS A 77 -2.67 -42.81 14.84
C LYS A 77 -3.56 -41.56 15.03
N ASP A 78 -2.97 -40.38 14.98
CA ASP A 78 -3.67 -39.09 15.18
C ASP A 78 -4.36 -38.68 13.89
N PHE A 79 -3.74 -38.93 12.74
CA PHE A 79 -4.28 -38.66 11.44
C PHE A 79 -5.63 -39.37 11.20
N GLN A 80 -5.78 -40.64 11.61
CA GLN A 80 -7.00 -41.39 11.50
C GLN A 80 -8.16 -40.87 12.38
N GLN A 81 -7.84 -40.12 13.43
CA GLN A 81 -8.85 -39.53 14.32
C GLN A 81 -9.46 -38.25 13.74
N ILE A 82 -8.90 -37.65 12.68
CA ILE A 82 -9.43 -36.44 12.06
C ILE A 82 -10.45 -36.84 11.01
N ALA A 83 -11.69 -36.33 11.10
CA ALA A 83 -12.74 -36.60 10.14
C ALA A 83 -12.31 -36.17 8.71
N GLN A 84 -12.59 -36.99 7.73
CA GLN A 84 -12.30 -36.68 6.32
C GLN A 84 -13.55 -36.14 5.61
N GLU A 85 -13.35 -35.29 4.62
CA GLU A 85 -14.39 -34.81 3.73
C GLU A 85 -15.20 -36.02 3.15
N GLY A 86 -16.53 -35.90 3.07
CA GLY A 86 -17.41 -36.93 2.57
C GLY A 86 -17.74 -38.08 3.54
N MET A 87 -17.13 -38.08 4.73
CA MET A 87 -17.46 -39.04 5.78
C MET A 87 -18.40 -38.45 6.82
N ASP A 88 -19.40 -39.18 7.21
CA ASP A 88 -20.39 -38.82 8.26
C ASP A 88 -19.94 -39.28 9.66
N VAL A 89 -18.63 -39.24 9.91
CA VAL A 89 -18.06 -39.65 11.19
C VAL A 89 -17.53 -38.38 11.92
N ALA A 90 -18.00 -38.17 13.12
CA ALA A 90 -17.39 -37.16 14.00
C ALA A 90 -16.03 -37.67 14.48
N GLY A 91 -14.93 -37.12 13.97
CA GLY A 91 -13.59 -37.39 14.46
C GLY A 91 -13.33 -36.78 15.83
N ASN A 92 -12.10 -36.90 16.33
CA ASN A 92 -11.65 -36.25 17.55
C ASN A 92 -11.66 -34.72 17.36
N GLN A 93 -12.65 -34.05 17.92
CA GLN A 93 -12.90 -32.62 17.75
C GLN A 93 -11.78 -31.75 18.37
N ASP A 94 -11.19 -32.16 19.47
CA ASP A 94 -10.14 -31.38 20.14
C ASP A 94 -8.84 -31.44 19.34
N LEU A 95 -8.48 -32.61 18.81
CA LEU A 95 -7.36 -32.76 17.90
C LEU A 95 -7.59 -31.96 16.62
N ALA A 96 -8.76 -32.06 16.01
CA ALA A 96 -9.09 -31.30 14.79
C ALA A 96 -9.06 -29.79 15.01
N LYS A 97 -9.52 -29.27 16.15
CA LYS A 97 -9.41 -27.86 16.55
C LYS A 97 -7.95 -27.42 16.70
N SER A 98 -7.07 -28.25 17.28
CA SER A 98 -5.66 -27.92 17.45
C SER A 98 -4.92 -27.82 16.10
N LEU A 99 -5.43 -28.49 15.08
CA LEU A 99 -4.90 -28.51 13.72
C LEU A 99 -5.71 -27.63 12.75
N ALA A 100 -6.75 -26.94 13.23
CA ALA A 100 -7.63 -26.13 12.42
C ALA A 100 -6.86 -25.07 11.59
N GLY A 101 -7.12 -25.05 10.31
CA GLY A 101 -6.47 -24.16 9.36
C GLY A 101 -5.06 -24.57 8.94
N LYS A 102 -4.49 -25.62 9.50
CA LYS A 102 -3.13 -26.07 9.17
C LYS A 102 -3.11 -27.03 7.97
N ILE A 103 -2.00 -27.00 7.27
CA ILE A 103 -1.60 -28.05 6.33
C ILE A 103 -0.91 -29.15 7.14
N ILE A 104 -1.34 -30.39 7.04
CA ILE A 104 -0.77 -31.54 7.73
C ILE A 104 -0.17 -32.52 6.74
N LEU A 105 0.93 -33.17 7.13
CA LEU A 105 1.64 -34.19 6.35
C LEU A 105 1.52 -35.54 7.04
N GLN A 106 1.11 -36.56 6.29
CA GLN A 106 0.99 -37.94 6.75
C GLN A 106 2.37 -38.61 6.71
N VAL A 107 3.20 -38.37 7.75
CA VAL A 107 4.64 -38.66 7.75
C VAL A 107 4.99 -40.14 7.80
N GLU A 108 4.09 -41.00 8.31
CA GLU A 108 4.29 -42.45 8.39
C GLU A 108 3.86 -43.17 7.09
N ARG A 109 3.47 -42.42 6.07
CA ARG A 109 3.10 -42.90 4.74
C ARG A 109 4.03 -42.29 3.69
N LYS A 110 3.46 -41.81 2.57
CA LYS A 110 4.22 -41.16 1.48
C LYS A 110 4.37 -39.64 1.62
N GLY A 111 4.04 -39.08 2.79
CA GLY A 111 4.08 -37.64 3.02
C GLY A 111 2.95 -36.87 2.34
N GLU A 112 1.79 -37.53 2.17
CA GLU A 112 0.62 -36.90 1.56
C GLU A 112 0.20 -35.66 2.37
N ALA A 113 -0.07 -34.56 1.62
CA ALA A 113 -0.51 -33.30 2.20
C ALA A 113 -2.05 -33.24 2.29
N TRP A 114 -2.51 -32.74 3.42
CA TRP A 114 -3.93 -32.52 3.72
C TRP A 114 -4.13 -31.14 4.35
N TYR A 115 -5.29 -30.57 4.16
CA TYR A 115 -5.68 -29.32 4.80
C TYR A 115 -6.82 -29.57 5.78
N VAL A 116 -6.68 -29.10 7.01
CA VAL A 116 -7.74 -29.13 8.02
C VAL A 116 -8.52 -27.83 7.97
N ASN A 117 -9.73 -27.89 7.40
CA ASN A 117 -10.54 -26.67 7.24
C ASN A 117 -11.02 -26.16 8.61
N PRO A 118 -10.75 -24.88 8.96
CA PRO A 118 -11.11 -24.33 10.29
C PRO A 118 -12.62 -24.14 10.49
N VAL A 119 -13.44 -24.33 9.44
CA VAL A 119 -14.90 -24.16 9.51
C VAL A 119 -15.60 -25.43 9.94
N ASP A 120 -15.27 -26.56 9.31
CA ASP A 120 -15.92 -27.85 9.55
C ASP A 120 -15.02 -28.88 10.25
N LEU A 121 -13.76 -28.52 10.50
CA LEU A 121 -12.76 -29.33 11.18
C LEU A 121 -12.48 -30.69 10.49
N LYS A 122 -12.76 -30.77 9.18
CA LYS A 122 -12.48 -31.96 8.36
C LYS A 122 -11.17 -31.80 7.62
N LYS A 123 -10.49 -32.91 7.34
CA LYS A 123 -9.29 -32.93 6.50
C LYS A 123 -9.64 -33.13 5.03
N TYR A 124 -8.97 -32.37 4.17
CA TYR A 124 -9.15 -32.33 2.71
C TYR A 124 -7.84 -32.69 2.03
N TYR A 125 -7.89 -33.62 1.07
CA TYR A 125 -6.70 -34.11 0.38
C TYR A 125 -6.12 -33.06 -0.58
N LEU A 126 -4.81 -32.84 -0.50
CA LEU A 126 -4.05 -31.90 -1.33
C LEU A 126 -2.97 -32.57 -2.20
N GLY A 127 -2.87 -33.89 -2.15
CA GLY A 127 -1.73 -34.64 -2.67
C GLY A 127 -1.53 -34.59 -4.19
N ARG A 128 -2.53 -34.14 -4.96
CA ARG A 128 -2.40 -33.92 -6.41
C ARG A 128 -2.82 -32.50 -6.77
N PRO A 129 -2.22 -31.89 -7.83
CA PRO A 129 -2.58 -30.52 -8.24
C PRO A 129 -4.08 -30.31 -8.45
N ASN A 130 -4.77 -31.24 -9.07
CA ASN A 130 -6.22 -31.16 -9.32
C ASN A 130 -7.03 -31.22 -8.01
N ASP A 131 -6.61 -32.05 -7.05
CA ASP A 131 -7.28 -32.18 -5.76
C ASP A 131 -7.12 -30.87 -4.97
N ALA A 132 -5.88 -30.36 -4.88
CA ALA A 132 -5.59 -29.07 -4.25
C ALA A 132 -6.38 -27.93 -4.90
N TYR A 133 -6.44 -27.87 -6.22
CA TYR A 133 -7.23 -26.87 -6.95
C TYR A 133 -8.74 -27.01 -6.65
N GLY A 134 -9.25 -28.25 -6.59
CA GLY A 134 -10.63 -28.52 -6.20
C GLY A 134 -10.95 -28.02 -4.79
N VAL A 135 -10.05 -28.23 -3.83
CA VAL A 135 -10.16 -27.73 -2.45
C VAL A 135 -10.17 -26.21 -2.43
N MET A 136 -9.23 -25.56 -3.14
CA MET A 136 -9.16 -24.09 -3.23
C MET A 136 -10.46 -23.49 -3.78
N ARG A 137 -11.04 -24.06 -4.81
CA ARG A 137 -12.31 -23.58 -5.40
C ARG A 137 -13.50 -23.73 -4.48
N ARG A 138 -13.57 -24.83 -3.71
CA ARG A 138 -14.71 -25.12 -2.83
C ARG A 138 -14.65 -24.39 -1.50
N LEU A 139 -13.46 -24.28 -0.92
CA LEU A 139 -13.24 -23.71 0.41
C LEU A 139 -12.71 -22.27 0.39
N GLY A 140 -12.30 -21.79 -0.79
CA GLY A 140 -11.76 -20.45 -0.95
C GLY A 140 -12.80 -19.37 -0.66
N LEU A 141 -12.44 -18.45 0.23
CA LEU A 141 -13.23 -17.28 0.55
C LEU A 141 -12.86 -16.14 -0.40
N GLY A 142 -13.84 -15.63 -1.15
CA GLY A 142 -13.65 -14.44 -1.97
C GLY A 142 -13.32 -13.22 -1.13
N VAL A 143 -12.19 -12.56 -1.43
CA VAL A 143 -11.74 -11.32 -0.76
C VAL A 143 -11.41 -10.25 -1.80
N ARG A 144 -11.60 -8.99 -1.43
CA ARG A 144 -11.22 -7.86 -2.28
C ARG A 144 -9.75 -7.55 -2.07
N LEU A 145 -9.12 -6.94 -3.08
CA LEU A 145 -7.71 -6.52 -3.02
C LEU A 145 -7.44 -5.66 -1.79
N LYS A 146 -8.34 -4.74 -1.46
CA LYS A 146 -8.22 -3.87 -0.29
C LYS A 146 -8.17 -4.62 1.05
N ASP A 147 -8.87 -5.74 1.16
CA ASP A 147 -8.87 -6.57 2.37
C ASP A 147 -7.61 -7.45 2.40
N LEU A 148 -7.23 -8.00 1.24
CA LEU A 148 -6.05 -8.82 1.08
C LEU A 148 -4.74 -8.04 1.35
N ALA A 149 -4.66 -6.78 0.92
CA ALA A 149 -3.48 -5.92 1.08
C ALA A 149 -3.13 -5.61 2.56
N PHE A 150 -4.05 -5.84 3.49
CA PHE A 150 -3.80 -5.71 4.94
C PHE A 150 -3.30 -7.00 5.61
N ILE A 151 -3.19 -8.10 4.87
CA ILE A 151 -2.60 -9.33 5.38
C ILE A 151 -1.18 -9.41 4.83
N HIS A 152 -0.18 -9.34 5.70
CA HIS A 152 1.22 -9.36 5.28
C HIS A 152 1.54 -10.58 4.42
N LYS A 153 2.22 -10.33 3.30
CA LYS A 153 2.65 -11.36 2.38
C LYS A 153 3.94 -12.01 2.88
N GLN A 154 4.04 -13.32 2.79
CA GLN A 154 5.34 -13.97 2.94
C GLN A 154 6.24 -13.54 1.78
N ALA A 155 7.40 -13.02 2.10
CA ALA A 155 8.38 -12.64 1.09
C ALA A 155 8.80 -13.86 0.28
N ASN A 156 8.25 -13.98 -0.93
CA ASN A 156 8.73 -14.96 -1.91
C ASN A 156 9.85 -14.29 -2.70
N SER A 157 11.01 -14.92 -2.73
CA SER A 157 12.20 -14.45 -3.44
C SER A 157 12.05 -14.36 -4.98
N GLU A 158 10.91 -14.74 -5.56
CA GLU A 158 10.77 -14.94 -7.01
C GLU A 158 9.79 -14.02 -7.75
N ALA A 159 9.04 -13.17 -7.06
CA ALA A 159 8.10 -12.23 -7.70
C ALA A 159 8.38 -10.77 -7.37
N ILE A 160 9.58 -10.46 -6.96
CA ILE A 160 10.02 -9.08 -6.82
C ILE A 160 10.21 -8.58 -8.25
N ASN A 161 9.49 -7.54 -8.60
CA ASN A 161 9.71 -6.78 -9.81
C ASN A 161 11.22 -6.47 -9.88
N GLN A 162 11.90 -7.03 -10.86
CA GLN A 162 13.35 -6.94 -11.03
C GLN A 162 13.86 -5.48 -11.05
N PHE A 163 12.96 -4.52 -11.27
CA PHE A 163 13.23 -3.09 -11.42
C PHE A 163 12.74 -2.25 -10.25
N SER A 164 12.35 -2.87 -9.14
CA SER A 164 11.97 -2.16 -7.92
C SER A 164 12.36 -2.93 -6.67
N SER A 165 12.55 -2.20 -5.58
CA SER A 165 12.83 -2.79 -4.26
C SER A 165 12.17 -1.98 -3.15
N TYR A 166 11.99 -2.63 -2.00
CA TYR A 166 11.52 -2.00 -0.77
C TYR A 166 12.49 -2.30 0.37
N GLU A 167 12.77 -1.28 1.17
CA GLU A 167 13.54 -1.39 2.41
C GLU A 167 12.83 -0.64 3.53
N HIS A 168 12.78 -1.28 4.70
CA HIS A 168 12.50 -0.61 5.97
C HIS A 168 13.80 -0.52 6.74
N ARG A 169 14.40 0.66 6.87
CA ARG A 169 15.69 0.82 7.53
C ARG A 169 15.82 2.07 8.37
N SER A 170 16.84 2.08 9.20
CA SER A 170 17.26 3.27 9.94
C SER A 170 18.24 4.10 9.11
N VAL A 171 18.04 5.42 9.04
CA VAL A 171 18.91 6.38 8.36
C VAL A 171 19.53 7.28 9.42
N ALA A 172 20.84 7.21 9.57
CA ALA A 172 21.60 8.08 10.46
C ALA A 172 21.81 9.45 9.80
N THR A 173 21.58 10.51 10.55
CA THR A 173 21.72 11.89 10.11
C THR A 173 22.35 12.76 11.20
N LYS A 174 22.72 13.99 10.86
CA LYS A 174 23.18 14.97 11.86
C LYS A 174 22.14 15.36 12.92
N ALA A 175 20.83 15.12 12.64
CA ALA A 175 19.74 15.41 13.57
C ALA A 175 19.26 14.18 14.37
N GLY A 176 19.92 13.03 14.19
CA GLY A 176 19.56 11.76 14.81
C GLY A 176 19.31 10.64 13.81
N THR A 177 18.79 9.52 14.30
CA THR A 177 18.47 8.36 13.47
C THR A 177 16.96 8.25 13.27
N PHE A 178 16.53 8.12 12.03
CA PHE A 178 15.13 8.02 11.64
C PHE A 178 14.84 6.67 10.97
N LYS A 179 13.70 6.08 11.28
CA LYS A 179 13.20 4.92 10.52
C LYS A 179 12.51 5.42 9.25
N ALA A 180 12.76 4.74 8.15
CA ALA A 180 12.18 5.07 6.85
C ALA A 180 11.78 3.83 6.08
N ASP A 181 10.65 3.91 5.37
CA ASP A 181 10.32 3.04 4.25
C ASP A 181 10.80 3.69 2.97
N ILE A 182 11.52 2.93 2.17
CA ILE A 182 12.10 3.38 0.91
C ILE A 182 11.71 2.39 -0.19
N VAL A 183 10.92 2.84 -1.16
CA VAL A 183 10.69 2.11 -2.41
C VAL A 183 11.59 2.71 -3.48
N THR A 184 12.41 1.89 -4.11
CA THR A 184 13.27 2.28 -5.25
C THR A 184 12.67 1.75 -6.53
N ILE A 185 12.58 2.58 -7.56
CA ILE A 185 12.00 2.25 -8.87
C ILE A 185 13.00 2.64 -9.95
N ASP A 186 13.40 1.69 -10.77
CA ASP A 186 14.31 1.90 -11.89
C ASP A 186 13.54 2.47 -13.10
N LEU A 187 13.88 3.69 -13.50
CA LEU A 187 13.24 4.37 -14.64
C LEU A 187 13.66 3.78 -16.00
N ALA A 188 14.75 3.03 -16.05
CA ALA A 188 15.19 2.34 -17.27
C ALA A 188 14.32 1.12 -17.63
N ASN A 189 13.39 0.72 -16.75
CA ASN A 189 12.48 -0.38 -17.04
C ASN A 189 11.53 -0.03 -18.22
N PRO A 190 11.61 -0.70 -19.37
CA PRO A 190 10.77 -0.40 -20.53
C PRO A 190 9.28 -0.74 -20.31
N ASP A 191 8.99 -1.65 -19.37
CA ASP A 191 7.62 -2.05 -19.02
C ASP A 191 7.01 -1.13 -17.95
N LEU A 192 7.76 -0.17 -17.40
CA LEU A 192 7.25 0.79 -16.43
C LEU A 192 6.28 1.78 -17.07
N GLU A 193 5.19 2.06 -16.40
CA GLU A 193 4.30 3.18 -16.68
C GLU A 193 4.07 3.95 -15.36
N ILE A 194 4.38 5.25 -15.37
CA ILE A 194 4.15 6.13 -14.24
C ILE A 194 2.81 6.82 -14.44
N VAL A 195 1.95 6.75 -13.43
CA VAL A 195 0.60 7.29 -13.46
C VAL A 195 0.44 8.28 -12.33
N THR A 196 -0.01 9.47 -12.64
CA THR A 196 -0.59 10.39 -11.66
C THR A 196 -2.10 10.42 -11.85
N ALA A 197 -2.84 10.21 -10.77
CA ALA A 197 -4.29 10.04 -10.79
C ALA A 197 -4.97 10.98 -9.79
N THR A 198 -6.16 11.48 -10.16
CA THR A 198 -6.99 12.33 -9.32
C THR A 198 -8.37 11.72 -9.14
N ALA A 199 -9.03 12.01 -8.00
CA ALA A 199 -10.38 11.50 -7.73
C ALA A 199 -11.46 12.23 -8.55
N ASP A 200 -11.18 13.46 -8.94
CA ASP A 200 -11.98 14.23 -9.92
C ASP A 200 -11.26 14.27 -11.26
N SER A 201 -12.03 14.30 -12.34
CA SER A 201 -11.52 14.41 -13.72
C SER A 201 -11.44 15.86 -14.23
N PHE A 202 -11.56 16.84 -13.33
CA PHE A 202 -11.60 18.28 -13.64
C PHE A 202 -11.02 19.11 -12.48
N ASN A 203 -10.79 20.40 -12.71
CA ASN A 203 -10.42 21.36 -11.66
C ASN A 203 -11.56 21.53 -10.65
N CYS A 204 -11.49 20.81 -9.55
CA CYS A 204 -12.47 20.93 -8.47
C CYS A 204 -12.14 22.12 -7.57
N LYS A 205 -13.15 22.91 -7.21
CA LYS A 205 -13.02 24.07 -6.30
C LYS A 205 -13.78 23.86 -4.97
N THR A 206 -14.88 23.10 -4.99
CA THR A 206 -15.71 22.80 -3.82
C THR A 206 -16.31 21.41 -3.95
N GLY A 207 -16.49 20.71 -2.83
CA GLY A 207 -17.05 19.37 -2.80
C GLY A 207 -16.19 18.34 -3.54
N CYS A 208 -14.88 18.51 -3.47
CA CYS A 208 -13.93 17.67 -4.18
C CYS A 208 -13.96 16.24 -3.66
N LYS A 209 -13.81 15.28 -4.59
CA LYS A 209 -13.77 13.86 -4.27
C LYS A 209 -12.42 13.48 -3.66
N ALA A 210 -12.46 12.43 -2.88
CA ALA A 210 -11.29 11.73 -2.40
C ALA A 210 -11.63 10.25 -2.24
N LYS A 211 -10.63 9.39 -2.29
CA LYS A 211 -10.76 7.95 -2.07
C LYS A 211 -9.50 7.40 -1.41
N PRO A 212 -9.56 6.23 -0.75
CA PRO A 212 -8.38 5.61 -0.18
C PRO A 212 -7.35 5.27 -1.28
N LEU A 213 -6.06 5.18 -0.94
CA LEU A 213 -5.00 4.84 -1.90
C LEU A 213 -5.32 3.54 -2.66
N LEU A 214 -5.84 2.52 -1.96
CA LEU A 214 -6.24 1.26 -2.60
C LEU A 214 -7.36 1.43 -3.64
N GLY A 215 -8.21 2.46 -3.51
CA GLY A 215 -9.21 2.78 -4.53
C GLY A 215 -8.58 3.24 -5.85
N TYR A 216 -7.39 3.87 -5.80
CA TYR A 216 -6.60 4.16 -7.00
C TYR A 216 -5.93 2.89 -7.54
N VAL A 217 -5.36 2.05 -6.65
CA VAL A 217 -4.73 0.79 -7.05
C VAL A 217 -5.73 -0.15 -7.75
N GLU A 218 -6.96 -0.24 -7.27
CA GLU A 218 -8.04 -1.04 -7.89
C GLU A 218 -8.37 -0.59 -9.32
N GLU A 219 -8.18 0.69 -9.64
CA GLU A 219 -8.37 1.21 -11.02
C GLU A 219 -7.19 0.92 -11.95
N TYR A 220 -6.03 0.54 -11.39
CA TYR A 220 -4.80 0.20 -12.10
C TYR A 220 -4.29 -1.16 -11.63
N PRO A 221 -4.89 -2.28 -12.08
CA PRO A 221 -4.65 -3.62 -11.53
C PRO A 221 -3.22 -4.14 -11.70
N ASN A 222 -2.40 -3.49 -12.55
CA ASN A 222 -0.99 -3.80 -12.71
C ASN A 222 -0.08 -2.91 -11.85
N ALA A 223 -0.63 -2.09 -10.95
CA ALA A 223 0.15 -1.25 -10.06
C ALA A 223 0.92 -2.11 -9.06
N PHE A 224 2.24 -1.97 -9.04
CA PHE A 224 3.12 -2.63 -8.08
C PHE A 224 3.57 -1.70 -6.95
N ALA A 225 3.46 -0.38 -7.14
CA ALA A 225 3.69 0.61 -6.10
C ALA A 225 2.72 1.79 -6.26
N ALA A 226 2.32 2.39 -5.15
CA ALA A 226 1.52 3.61 -5.13
C ALA A 226 1.74 4.39 -3.83
N VAL A 227 1.63 5.71 -3.92
CA VAL A 227 1.78 6.62 -2.77
C VAL A 227 0.77 7.76 -2.89
N ASN A 228 0.38 8.32 -1.76
CA ASN A 228 -0.43 9.55 -1.71
C ASN A 228 0.31 10.73 -2.36
N GLY A 229 -0.47 11.69 -2.87
CA GLY A 229 0.08 12.83 -3.59
C GLY A 229 0.20 14.12 -2.75
N THR A 230 -0.42 15.19 -3.26
CA THR A 230 -0.24 16.56 -2.80
C THR A 230 -0.97 16.87 -1.49
N TYR A 231 -0.57 17.97 -0.83
CA TYR A 231 -1.36 18.58 0.25
C TYR A 231 -2.75 18.99 -0.23
N PHE A 232 -3.72 18.89 0.65
CA PHE A 232 -5.11 19.29 0.40
C PHE A 232 -5.78 19.82 1.66
N ASP A 233 -6.85 20.56 1.47
CA ASP A 233 -7.64 21.15 2.56
C ASP A 233 -8.59 20.10 3.16
N THR A 234 -8.63 20.05 4.49
CA THR A 234 -9.51 19.16 5.25
C THR A 234 -10.63 19.90 5.98
N SER A 235 -10.74 21.23 5.79
CA SER A 235 -11.83 22.02 6.36
C SER A 235 -13.18 21.63 5.72
N ALA A 236 -14.28 21.92 6.43
CA ALA A 236 -15.61 21.62 5.91
C ALA A 236 -15.94 22.39 4.63
N GLU A 237 -15.45 23.63 4.51
CA GLU A 237 -15.71 24.51 3.38
C GLU A 237 -14.98 24.09 2.12
N LYS A 238 -13.73 23.64 2.24
CA LYS A 238 -12.85 23.27 1.13
C LYS A 238 -12.42 21.80 1.19
N LYS A 239 -13.29 20.95 1.70
CA LYS A 239 -12.98 19.53 1.87
C LYS A 239 -12.41 18.91 0.59
N ASN A 240 -11.22 18.31 0.73
CA ASN A 240 -10.44 17.65 -0.32
C ASN A 240 -9.94 18.59 -1.44
N TYR A 241 -10.11 19.90 -1.31
CA TYR A 241 -9.58 20.86 -2.28
C TYR A 241 -8.05 20.89 -2.21
N TYR A 242 -7.40 20.87 -3.36
CA TYR A 242 -5.96 21.08 -3.52
C TYR A 242 -5.73 22.04 -4.71
N PHE A 243 -4.63 22.78 -4.66
CA PHE A 243 -4.28 23.74 -5.70
C PHE A 243 -3.00 23.37 -6.47
N PHE A 244 -2.27 22.36 -6.03
CA PHE A 244 -1.06 21.92 -6.70
C PHE A 244 -1.37 21.32 -8.07
N PRO A 245 -0.55 21.62 -9.11
CA PRO A 245 -0.73 21.03 -10.42
C PRO A 245 -0.44 19.53 -10.36
N ILE A 246 -1.32 18.75 -10.93
CA ILE A 246 -1.14 17.32 -11.10
C ILE A 246 -1.75 16.87 -12.43
N TYR A 247 -1.01 16.10 -13.22
CA TYR A 247 -1.49 15.57 -14.48
C TYR A 247 -2.34 14.32 -14.21
N ASN A 248 -3.61 14.35 -14.61
CA ASN A 248 -4.43 13.15 -14.62
C ASN A 248 -4.09 12.34 -15.87
N THR A 249 -3.33 11.27 -15.72
CA THR A 249 -2.84 10.45 -16.83
C THR A 249 -3.97 9.86 -17.67
N ARG A 250 -5.09 9.45 -17.06
CA ARG A 250 -6.25 8.88 -17.76
C ARG A 250 -6.98 9.91 -18.60
N GLU A 251 -7.20 11.08 -18.03
CA GLU A 251 -7.93 12.17 -18.68
C GLU A 251 -7.04 13.01 -19.62
N GLN A 252 -5.71 12.80 -19.57
CA GLN A 252 -4.71 13.60 -20.28
C GLN A 252 -4.85 15.10 -19.99
N LEU A 253 -5.14 15.44 -18.76
CA LEU A 253 -5.46 16.80 -18.32
C LEU A 253 -4.57 17.20 -17.13
N LEU A 254 -3.92 18.36 -17.22
CA LEU A 254 -3.24 18.98 -16.10
C LEU A 254 -4.25 19.72 -15.21
N ILE A 255 -4.59 19.12 -14.09
CA ILE A 255 -5.46 19.71 -13.07
C ILE A 255 -4.69 20.86 -12.41
N ASN A 256 -5.38 21.99 -12.19
CA ASN A 256 -4.82 23.22 -11.62
C ASN A 256 -3.66 23.83 -12.44
N GLU A 257 -3.69 23.72 -13.76
CA GLU A 257 -2.71 24.31 -14.65
C GLU A 257 -2.57 25.83 -14.45
N ASP A 258 -3.64 26.52 -14.07
CA ASP A 258 -3.66 27.95 -13.75
C ASP A 258 -2.74 28.33 -12.58
N GLN A 259 -2.34 27.36 -11.75
CA GLN A 259 -1.42 27.56 -10.62
C GLN A 259 0.05 27.58 -11.04
N LEU A 260 0.40 27.10 -12.23
CA LEU A 260 1.75 27.15 -12.76
C LEU A 260 2.34 28.56 -12.85
N LYS A 261 1.51 29.57 -12.96
CA LYS A 261 1.93 30.99 -13.03
C LYS A 261 2.49 31.56 -11.71
N TRP A 262 2.34 30.82 -10.60
CA TRP A 262 2.74 31.30 -9.29
C TRP A 262 4.00 30.56 -8.78
N TRP A 263 5.07 31.27 -8.48
CA TRP A 263 6.28 30.71 -7.91
C TRP A 263 6.02 30.00 -6.55
N THR A 264 4.97 30.42 -5.83
CA THR A 264 4.55 29.82 -4.55
C THR A 264 3.94 28.43 -4.71
N THR A 265 3.70 27.96 -5.92
CA THR A 265 3.23 26.59 -6.19
C THR A 265 4.30 25.55 -5.86
N GLY A 266 5.58 25.92 -5.94
CA GLY A 266 6.71 25.06 -5.64
C GLY A 266 7.26 24.33 -6.87
N PRO A 267 8.08 23.31 -6.67
CA PRO A 267 8.65 22.50 -7.75
C PRO A 267 7.61 21.58 -8.39
N LEU A 268 7.95 21.09 -9.59
CA LEU A 268 7.16 20.10 -10.32
C LEU A 268 8.08 19.01 -10.87
N MET A 269 7.67 17.76 -10.65
CA MET A 269 8.23 16.58 -11.29
C MET A 269 7.35 16.16 -12.45
N ALA A 270 7.95 15.85 -13.61
CA ALA A 270 7.26 15.39 -14.80
C ALA A 270 7.97 14.18 -15.41
N PHE A 271 7.21 13.33 -16.09
CA PHE A 271 7.69 12.14 -16.77
C PHE A 271 7.06 12.08 -18.14
N ASP A 272 7.87 11.78 -19.16
CA ASP A 272 7.35 11.53 -20.50
C ASP A 272 6.93 10.05 -20.70
N GLN A 273 6.37 9.76 -21.87
CA GLN A 273 5.93 8.40 -22.23
C GLN A 273 7.04 7.33 -22.24
N ASN A 274 8.31 7.75 -22.18
CA ASN A 274 9.48 6.88 -22.12
C ASN A 274 10.06 6.77 -20.70
N ASN A 275 9.35 7.28 -19.69
CA ASN A 275 9.76 7.38 -18.29
C ASN A 275 10.95 8.32 -18.04
N LYS A 276 11.33 9.15 -19.01
CA LYS A 276 12.37 10.16 -18.78
C LYS A 276 11.87 11.19 -17.77
N PHE A 277 12.70 11.45 -16.77
CA PHE A 277 12.43 12.36 -15.67
C PHE A 277 12.81 13.80 -16.01
N TYR A 278 11.96 14.74 -15.57
CA TYR A 278 12.18 16.18 -15.67
C TYR A 278 11.84 16.83 -14.34
N TYR A 279 12.73 17.71 -13.86
CA TYR A 279 12.52 18.45 -12.61
C TYR A 279 12.52 19.95 -12.89
N PHE A 280 11.42 20.59 -12.52
CA PHE A 280 11.26 22.04 -12.59
C PHE A 280 11.34 22.59 -11.19
N LYS A 281 12.41 23.32 -10.87
CA LYS A 281 12.62 23.97 -9.55
C LYS A 281 11.54 25.01 -9.25
N ASP A 282 11.03 25.63 -10.29
CA ASP A 282 9.89 26.55 -10.27
C ASP A 282 8.84 26.05 -11.28
N SER A 283 7.62 25.82 -10.82
CA SER A 283 6.54 25.32 -11.68
C SER A 283 6.21 26.25 -12.87
N ARG A 284 6.58 27.53 -12.79
CA ARG A 284 6.44 28.51 -13.90
C ARG A 284 7.25 28.11 -15.14
N ASP A 285 8.36 27.40 -14.95
CA ASP A 285 9.23 26.97 -16.06
C ASP A 285 8.58 25.85 -16.89
N PHE A 286 7.65 25.10 -16.31
CA PHE A 286 6.86 24.08 -17.04
C PHE A 286 5.90 24.70 -18.04
N LYS A 287 5.32 25.85 -17.75
CA LYS A 287 4.39 26.68 -18.54
C LYS A 287 3.04 26.01 -18.84
N SER A 288 3.02 24.93 -19.61
CA SER A 288 1.83 24.13 -19.97
C SER A 288 2.22 22.76 -20.51
N VAL A 289 1.27 21.84 -20.62
CA VAL A 289 1.49 20.53 -21.26
C VAL A 289 1.95 20.70 -22.70
N GLN A 290 1.31 21.58 -23.47
CA GLN A 290 1.67 21.84 -24.86
C GLN A 290 3.09 22.41 -24.99
N ALA A 291 3.47 23.34 -24.10
CA ALA A 291 4.83 23.90 -24.11
C ALA A 291 5.90 22.86 -23.77
N PHE A 292 5.62 22.00 -22.78
CA PHE A 292 6.49 20.88 -22.45
C PHE A 292 6.68 19.92 -23.63
N GLU A 293 5.57 19.45 -24.21
CA GLU A 293 5.60 18.51 -25.33
C GLU A 293 6.33 19.09 -26.55
N ALA A 294 6.09 20.37 -26.88
CA ALA A 294 6.77 21.05 -27.97
C ALA A 294 8.26 21.23 -27.73
N ALA A 295 8.66 21.58 -26.49
CA ALA A 295 10.06 21.82 -26.15
C ALA A 295 10.90 20.53 -26.15
N HIS A 296 10.30 19.39 -25.81
CA HIS A 296 11.02 18.12 -25.66
C HIS A 296 10.76 17.11 -26.78
N GLY A 297 9.77 17.34 -27.65
CA GLY A 297 9.39 16.42 -28.73
C GLY A 297 8.80 15.09 -28.24
N VAL A 298 8.18 15.09 -27.06
CA VAL A 298 7.63 13.90 -26.38
C VAL A 298 6.22 14.18 -25.85
N LYS A 299 5.49 13.13 -25.43
CA LYS A 299 4.22 13.26 -24.75
C LYS A 299 4.42 13.22 -23.23
N LEU A 300 3.70 14.08 -22.51
CA LEU A 300 3.63 14.03 -21.06
C LEU A 300 2.87 12.78 -20.62
N GLN A 301 3.44 12.01 -19.71
CA GLN A 301 2.82 10.80 -19.12
C GLN A 301 2.28 11.07 -17.74
N ALA A 302 3.07 11.72 -16.89
CA ALA A 302 2.71 12.02 -15.50
C ALA A 302 3.38 13.31 -15.05
N ALA A 303 2.73 14.07 -14.17
CA ALA A 303 3.34 15.22 -13.52
C ALA A 303 2.67 15.51 -12.18
N ILE A 304 3.46 15.96 -11.22
CA ILE A 304 3.01 16.38 -9.90
C ILE A 304 3.86 17.51 -9.34
N GLY A 305 3.19 18.58 -8.89
CA GLY A 305 3.82 19.67 -8.13
C GLY A 305 3.39 19.62 -6.67
N ASN A 306 4.27 20.01 -5.77
CA ASN A 306 3.94 20.20 -4.35
C ASN A 306 5.02 21.06 -3.67
N LYS A 307 4.73 21.62 -2.51
CA LYS A 307 5.66 22.41 -1.68
C LYS A 307 5.76 21.84 -0.26
N PRO A 308 6.76 22.23 0.54
CA PRO A 308 7.89 23.12 0.20
C PRO A 308 8.91 22.42 -0.71
N ARG A 309 9.85 23.23 -1.24
CA ARG A 309 11.09 22.71 -1.85
C ARG A 309 11.93 22.07 -0.77
N ILE A 310 12.48 20.91 -1.01
CA ILE A 310 13.23 20.18 0.03
C ILE A 310 14.65 19.79 -0.40
N ILE A 311 14.82 19.20 -1.55
CA ILE A 311 16.16 18.87 -2.10
C ILE A 311 16.25 19.34 -3.53
N GLU A 312 17.33 20.06 -3.85
CA GLU A 312 17.74 20.43 -5.21
C GLU A 312 19.26 20.33 -5.31
N ASP A 313 19.75 19.77 -6.41
CA ASP A 313 21.19 19.59 -6.66
C ASP A 313 21.94 18.94 -5.47
N LYS A 314 21.34 17.93 -4.84
CA LYS A 314 21.84 17.21 -3.65
C LYS A 314 21.89 18.07 -2.36
N MET A 315 21.35 19.28 -2.40
CA MET A 315 21.36 20.20 -1.27
C MET A 315 19.98 20.33 -0.64
N ASN A 316 19.93 20.39 0.68
CA ASN A 316 18.73 20.78 1.40
C ASN A 316 18.48 22.28 1.18
N VAL A 317 17.42 22.59 0.43
CA VAL A 317 17.02 23.96 0.06
C VAL A 317 15.80 24.46 0.83
N LEU A 318 15.38 23.74 1.86
CA LEU A 318 14.22 24.09 2.66
C LEU A 318 14.41 25.45 3.34
N ILE A 319 13.47 26.35 3.14
CA ILE A 319 13.48 27.71 3.71
C ILE A 319 12.35 27.83 4.73
N ASP A 320 12.65 28.42 5.87
CA ASP A 320 11.74 28.51 7.03
C ASP A 320 10.36 29.11 6.72
N TRP A 321 10.27 30.09 5.82
CA TRP A 321 9.00 30.71 5.47
C TRP A 321 8.14 29.90 4.47
N GLU A 322 8.69 28.86 3.83
CA GLU A 322 7.93 27.94 2.97
C GLU A 322 7.20 26.85 3.77
N VAL A 323 7.53 26.68 5.04
CA VAL A 323 6.92 25.71 5.93
C VAL A 323 6.01 26.37 6.96
N ASP A 324 4.82 25.85 7.13
CA ASP A 324 3.93 26.28 8.21
C ASP A 324 4.36 25.67 9.57
N ALA A 325 3.75 26.15 10.65
CA ALA A 325 4.06 25.68 12.00
C ALA A 325 3.83 24.17 12.19
N LYS A 326 2.85 23.60 11.51
CA LYS A 326 2.55 22.16 11.57
C LYS A 326 3.59 21.34 10.82
N GLN A 327 4.02 21.81 9.67
CA GLN A 327 5.10 21.18 8.89
C GLN A 327 6.43 21.24 9.63
N LYS A 328 6.72 22.39 10.26
CA LYS A 328 7.97 22.65 10.97
C LYS A 328 8.09 21.88 12.29
N ASN A 329 7.01 21.76 13.06
CA ASN A 329 7.05 21.23 14.43
C ASN A 329 6.27 19.91 14.59
N GLY A 330 5.33 19.61 13.72
CA GLY A 330 4.45 18.44 13.83
C GLY A 330 5.15 17.14 13.42
N ARG A 331 5.47 16.30 14.40
CA ARG A 331 6.06 14.97 14.15
C ARG A 331 4.99 13.96 13.75
N SER A 332 5.15 13.39 12.58
CA SER A 332 4.31 12.31 12.03
C SER A 332 5.09 11.57 10.96
N THR A 333 4.49 10.66 10.21
CA THR A 333 5.12 10.16 8.98
C THR A 333 5.11 11.27 7.93
N LYS A 334 6.27 11.52 7.31
CA LYS A 334 6.46 12.49 6.23
C LYS A 334 6.91 11.76 4.98
N GLY A 335 6.30 12.09 3.85
CA GLY A 335 6.56 11.45 2.56
C GLY A 335 7.25 12.36 1.57
N ALA A 336 8.05 11.78 0.69
CA ALA A 336 8.65 12.45 -0.45
C ALA A 336 8.69 11.54 -1.67
N LEU A 337 8.63 12.16 -2.85
CA LEU A 337 9.07 11.58 -4.09
C LEU A 337 10.44 12.19 -4.42
N ALA A 338 11.46 11.35 -4.61
CA ALA A 338 12.83 11.79 -4.81
C ALA A 338 13.46 11.08 -6.00
N TYR A 339 14.50 11.70 -6.57
CA TYR A 339 15.23 11.17 -7.72
C TYR A 339 16.72 11.12 -7.42
N LYS A 340 17.38 10.07 -7.87
CA LYS A 340 18.83 9.88 -7.81
C LYS A 340 19.25 8.76 -8.76
N ASP A 341 20.35 8.96 -9.51
CA ASP A 341 21.01 7.94 -10.34
C ASP A 341 19.99 7.18 -11.23
N GLU A 342 19.19 7.91 -12.00
CA GLU A 342 18.15 7.39 -12.91
C GLU A 342 17.08 6.50 -12.25
N LYS A 343 16.92 6.64 -10.95
CA LYS A 343 15.90 5.95 -10.14
C LYS A 343 15.03 6.93 -9.41
N LEU A 344 13.78 6.53 -9.25
CA LEU A 344 12.81 7.24 -8.43
C LEU A 344 12.68 6.54 -7.07
N TYR A 345 12.52 7.36 -6.03
CA TYR A 345 12.41 6.90 -4.67
C TYR A 345 11.13 7.43 -4.03
N ILE A 346 10.32 6.54 -3.47
CA ILE A 346 9.28 6.92 -2.51
C ILE A 346 9.91 6.77 -1.14
N VAL A 347 9.95 7.83 -0.35
CA VAL A 347 10.58 7.82 0.98
C VAL A 347 9.56 8.29 2.02
N ASN A 348 9.18 7.41 2.95
CA ASN A 348 8.35 7.73 4.10
C ASN A 348 9.20 7.69 5.37
N VAL A 349 9.35 8.82 6.06
CA VAL A 349 10.15 8.95 7.28
C VAL A 349 9.23 9.04 8.49
N TYR A 350 9.40 8.15 9.45
CA TYR A 350 8.54 8.04 10.62
C TYR A 350 8.91 9.03 11.73
N LYS A 351 7.90 9.53 12.44
CA LYS A 351 8.06 10.45 13.59
C LYS A 351 8.93 11.67 13.25
N ALA A 352 8.82 12.18 12.04
CA ALA A 352 9.61 13.26 11.47
C ALA A 352 8.80 14.55 11.29
N THR A 353 9.48 15.66 11.26
CA THR A 353 9.01 16.95 10.73
C THR A 353 9.39 17.07 9.25
N VAL A 354 8.93 18.10 8.54
CA VAL A 354 9.39 18.35 7.16
C VAL A 354 10.89 18.70 7.11
N PRO A 355 11.45 19.51 8.03
CA PRO A 355 12.91 19.66 8.13
C PRO A 355 13.67 18.35 8.37
N ASP A 356 13.15 17.45 9.21
CA ASP A 356 13.77 16.13 9.42
C ASP A 356 13.77 15.31 8.12
N LEU A 357 12.65 15.33 7.35
CA LEU A 357 12.56 14.67 6.05
C LEU A 357 13.64 15.18 5.09
N ALA A 358 13.83 16.51 5.00
CA ALA A 358 14.85 17.09 4.14
C ALA A 358 16.27 16.62 4.53
N ILE A 359 16.58 16.56 5.83
CA ILE A 359 17.87 16.07 6.33
C ILE A 359 18.06 14.57 6.00
N VAL A 360 17.03 13.77 6.13
CA VAL A 360 17.07 12.33 5.77
C VAL A 360 17.30 12.15 4.28
N LEU A 361 16.58 12.88 3.41
CA LEU A 361 16.75 12.81 1.95
C LEU A 361 18.16 13.26 1.53
N GLN A 362 18.71 14.28 2.17
CA GLN A 362 20.09 14.70 1.94
C GLN A 362 21.10 13.61 2.37
N ALA A 363 20.88 12.97 3.51
CA ALA A 363 21.73 11.88 4.00
C ALA A 363 21.66 10.64 3.07
N LEU A 364 20.53 10.42 2.39
CA LEU A 364 20.36 9.39 1.36
C LEU A 364 21.02 9.78 0.02
N GLY A 365 21.47 11.03 -0.11
CA GLY A 365 22.15 11.55 -1.30
C GLY A 365 21.19 11.80 -2.47
N MET A 366 19.92 12.12 -2.21
CA MET A 366 18.94 12.43 -3.26
C MET A 366 19.34 13.67 -4.03
N GLU A 367 19.19 13.67 -5.35
CA GLU A 367 19.55 14.77 -6.25
C GLU A 367 18.49 15.88 -6.23
N CYS A 368 17.22 15.49 -6.27
CA CYS A 368 16.09 16.36 -6.06
C CYS A 368 14.93 15.61 -5.42
N ALA A 369 14.04 16.32 -4.76
CA ALA A 369 12.85 15.75 -4.14
C ALA A 369 11.73 16.77 -3.98
N ILE A 370 10.49 16.29 -4.10
CA ILE A 370 9.29 17.03 -3.69
C ILE A 370 8.71 16.40 -2.42
N ASN A 371 8.16 17.24 -1.56
CA ASN A 371 7.41 16.79 -0.41
C ASN A 371 6.04 16.25 -0.82
N LEU A 372 5.56 15.20 -0.18
CA LEU A 372 4.19 14.69 -0.33
C LEU A 372 3.39 14.98 0.94
N ASP A 373 2.07 14.85 0.88
CA ASP A 373 1.26 15.01 2.08
C ASP A 373 1.60 13.93 3.12
N GLY A 374 1.57 14.31 4.39
CA GLY A 374 2.02 13.48 5.48
C GLY A 374 0.96 13.25 6.57
N GLY A 375 1.36 12.62 7.66
CA GLY A 375 0.49 12.32 8.79
C GLY A 375 -0.62 11.34 8.42
N TYR A 376 -1.88 11.70 8.66
CA TYR A 376 -3.03 10.85 8.34
C TYR A 376 -3.26 10.61 6.84
N SER A 377 -2.63 11.40 5.98
CA SER A 377 -2.69 11.20 4.53
C SER A 377 -1.64 10.23 4.01
N THR A 378 -0.64 9.90 4.84
CA THR A 378 0.42 8.97 4.44
C THR A 378 -0.16 7.60 4.13
N ALA A 379 0.06 7.14 2.92
CA ALA A 379 -0.30 5.81 2.46
C ALA A 379 0.73 5.33 1.45
N LEU A 380 1.22 4.11 1.60
CA LEU A 380 2.18 3.47 0.72
C LEU A 380 1.72 2.04 0.43
N PHE A 381 1.56 1.74 -0.83
CA PHE A 381 1.30 0.39 -1.34
C PHE A 381 2.53 -0.08 -2.10
N TYR A 382 2.95 -1.31 -1.86
CA TYR A 382 4.03 -1.93 -2.62
C TYR A 382 3.83 -3.44 -2.69
N ASN A 383 3.90 -3.98 -3.91
CA ASN A 383 3.87 -5.42 -4.19
C ASN A 383 2.73 -6.16 -3.48
N ASP A 384 1.49 -5.69 -3.69
CA ASP A 384 0.23 -6.18 -3.12
C ASP A 384 0.04 -5.98 -1.61
N GLU A 385 0.87 -5.16 -0.97
CA GLU A 385 0.76 -4.86 0.46
C GLU A 385 0.63 -3.36 0.74
N MET A 386 -0.11 -3.01 1.80
CA MET A 386 -0.06 -1.69 2.39
C MET A 386 1.10 -1.61 3.37
N MET A 387 2.18 -0.93 2.96
CA MET A 387 3.39 -0.73 3.77
C MET A 387 3.18 0.38 4.81
N ALA A 388 2.35 1.39 4.49
CA ALA A 388 1.94 2.44 5.39
C ALA A 388 0.49 2.84 5.12
N GLY A 389 -0.21 3.32 6.14
CA GLY A 389 -1.64 3.62 6.07
C GLY A 389 -2.52 2.42 6.47
N PRO A 390 -3.82 2.44 6.14
CA PRO A 390 -4.53 3.50 5.43
C PRO A 390 -4.66 4.73 6.32
N GLY A 391 -4.38 5.89 5.76
CA GLY A 391 -4.63 7.15 6.45
C GLY A 391 -6.10 7.58 6.31
N ARG A 392 -6.31 8.65 5.59
CA ARG A 392 -7.63 9.14 5.17
C ARG A 392 -7.79 8.98 3.67
N ASP A 393 -8.99 9.24 3.16
CA ASP A 393 -9.20 9.43 1.73
C ASP A 393 -8.36 10.60 1.23
N ILE A 394 -7.79 10.45 0.04
CA ILE A 394 -6.87 11.39 -0.61
C ILE A 394 -7.40 11.80 -1.98
N PRO A 395 -7.23 13.07 -2.41
CA PRO A 395 -7.75 13.54 -3.69
C PRO A 395 -6.91 13.11 -4.88
N ASN A 396 -5.66 12.73 -4.67
CA ASN A 396 -4.75 12.31 -5.74
C ASN A 396 -3.65 11.38 -5.24
N ALA A 397 -3.08 10.62 -6.18
CA ALA A 397 -2.04 9.61 -5.91
C ALA A 397 -1.08 9.49 -7.10
N ILE A 398 0.10 8.91 -6.82
CA ILE A 398 1.08 8.50 -7.82
C ILE A 398 1.16 6.98 -7.79
N LEU A 399 1.07 6.34 -8.96
CA LEU A 399 1.13 4.89 -9.11
C LEU A 399 2.23 4.52 -10.11
N PHE A 400 2.81 3.37 -9.89
CA PHE A 400 3.80 2.75 -10.75
C PHE A 400 3.24 1.41 -11.20
N THR A 401 3.00 1.29 -12.50
CA THR A 401 2.34 0.13 -13.09
C THR A 401 3.26 -0.52 -14.12
N THR A 402 2.95 -1.75 -14.48
CA THR A 402 3.57 -2.38 -15.65
C THR A 402 2.63 -2.23 -16.86
N LYS A 403 3.19 -1.89 -18.02
CA LYS A 403 2.44 -1.87 -19.28
C LYS A 403 1.78 -3.22 -19.51
N ASN A 404 0.54 -3.22 -19.97
CA ASN A 404 -0.13 -4.46 -20.39
C ASN A 404 0.64 -5.05 -21.57
N LYS A 405 1.11 -6.29 -21.42
CA LYS A 405 1.61 -7.12 -22.54
C LYS A 405 0.47 -7.82 -23.22
#